data_e4d7ecc996f627281b835560a05e39c9
#
_entry.id   e4d7ecc996f627281b835560a05e39c9
#
_cell.length_a   1.000
_cell.length_b   1.000
_cell.length_c   1.000
_cell.angle_alpha   90.00
_cell.angle_beta   90.00
_cell.angle_gamma   90.00
#
_symmetry.space_group_name_H-M   'P 1'
#
loop_
_entity.id
_entity.type
_entity.pdbx_description
1 polymer ?
#
loop_
_entity_poly.entity_id
_entity_poly.type
_entity_poly.pdbx_seq_one_letter_code
_entity_poly.pdbx_strand_id
1 'polypeptide(L)'
;NRIMTEATRKKIVMWFWILFTTPIVLVIGLLASVWAFADIPSFEELENPDSKLATEVISSDGEILTTFHIENRSFVTYEELSEHLVNAAIATEDSRFYKHSGIDFESLARVLVKTLLAGDSSQGGGSTITQQLAKTLYPRETVNSKFKMVWIKLKEWITAVKRERNYTKEEIMNMYMNQIFFGSNAYGIKAASQTFFGKNPVDLTVEEAATLVGMVNKPTRYNPAINPDKSLTRRNFVISRMEQNGFLTKAECDSIQQIPITLSYQIQDHNAGIAPYFRDMLRRTMMAKEPK
;
A
#
# COMPACT_ATOMS: atom_id res chain seq x y z
N ASN A 1 57.32 -13.96 -11.31
CA ASN A 1 56.18 -13.75 -12.23
C ASN A 1 55.89 -15.08 -12.94
N ARG A 2 54.91 -15.87 -12.41
CA ARG A 2 54.41 -17.03 -13.16
C ARG A 2 53.48 -16.50 -14.24
N ILE A 3 53.93 -16.53 -15.47
CA ILE A 3 53.10 -16.23 -16.65
C ILE A 3 52.01 -17.30 -16.71
N MET A 4 50.75 -16.90 -16.53
CA MET A 4 49.61 -17.79 -16.66
C MET A 4 49.57 -18.41 -18.06
N THR A 5 49.42 -19.74 -18.14
CA THR A 5 49.28 -20.40 -19.43
C THR A 5 48.00 -19.97 -20.15
N GLU A 6 48.02 -19.95 -21.47
CA GLU A 6 46.88 -19.53 -22.29
C GLU A 6 45.61 -20.36 -21.98
N ALA A 7 45.78 -21.66 -21.70
CA ALA A 7 44.72 -22.56 -21.28
C ALA A 7 44.07 -22.13 -19.94
N THR A 8 44.87 -21.69 -18.97
CA THR A 8 44.39 -21.20 -17.67
C THR A 8 43.59 -19.90 -17.82
N ARG A 9 44.08 -18.98 -18.67
CA ARG A 9 43.40 -17.73 -18.98
C ARG A 9 42.06 -17.98 -19.64
N LYS A 10 41.96 -18.88 -20.63
CA LYS A 10 40.70 -19.25 -21.28
C LYS A 10 39.69 -19.86 -20.28
N LYS A 11 40.14 -20.73 -19.36
CA LYS A 11 39.27 -21.28 -18.30
C LYS A 11 38.77 -20.21 -17.36
N ILE A 12 39.59 -19.26 -16.92
CA ILE A 12 39.16 -18.17 -16.03
C ILE A 12 38.12 -17.30 -16.72
N VAL A 13 38.33 -16.92 -17.97
CA VAL A 13 37.37 -16.13 -18.76
C VAL A 13 36.07 -16.90 -18.95
N MET A 14 36.14 -18.21 -19.26
CA MET A 14 34.94 -19.05 -19.37
C MET A 14 34.14 -19.12 -18.07
N TRP A 15 34.83 -19.38 -16.94
CA TRP A 15 34.16 -19.43 -15.62
C TRP A 15 33.59 -18.06 -15.19
N PHE A 16 34.29 -16.97 -15.53
CA PHE A 16 33.79 -15.61 -15.31
C PHE A 16 32.46 -15.41 -16.04
N TRP A 17 32.40 -15.76 -17.33
CA TRP A 17 31.16 -15.62 -18.10
C TRP A 17 30.05 -16.55 -17.60
N ILE A 18 30.36 -17.80 -17.26
CA ILE A 18 29.36 -18.72 -16.68
C ILE A 18 28.83 -18.15 -15.37
N LEU A 19 29.68 -17.71 -14.47
CA LEU A 19 29.27 -17.15 -13.19
C LEU A 19 28.44 -15.86 -13.35
N PHE A 20 28.73 -15.07 -14.37
CA PHE A 20 28.05 -13.82 -14.66
C PHE A 20 26.70 -14.04 -15.37
N THR A 21 26.66 -14.92 -16.39
CA THR A 21 25.47 -15.12 -17.21
C THR A 21 24.44 -16.06 -16.58
N THR A 22 24.88 -17.08 -15.84
CA THR A 22 23.96 -18.06 -15.23
C THR A 22 22.91 -17.42 -14.32
N PRO A 23 23.23 -16.53 -13.39
CA PRO A 23 22.23 -15.85 -12.56
C PRO A 23 21.23 -15.06 -13.40
N ILE A 24 21.68 -14.38 -14.45
CA ILE A 24 20.84 -13.59 -15.35
C ILE A 24 19.84 -14.51 -16.08
N VAL A 25 20.31 -15.61 -16.65
CA VAL A 25 19.46 -16.59 -17.34
C VAL A 25 18.44 -17.22 -16.38
N LEU A 26 18.87 -17.53 -15.14
CA LEU A 26 17.97 -18.07 -14.12
C LEU A 26 16.87 -17.06 -13.74
N VAL A 27 17.23 -15.79 -13.58
CA VAL A 27 16.25 -14.72 -13.28
C VAL A 27 15.27 -14.54 -14.44
N ILE A 28 15.77 -14.49 -15.68
CA ILE A 28 14.90 -14.37 -16.88
C ILE A 28 14.00 -15.61 -16.99
N GLY A 29 14.53 -16.81 -16.79
CA GLY A 29 13.74 -18.06 -16.83
C GLY A 29 12.67 -18.09 -15.75
N LEU A 30 13.00 -17.61 -14.54
CA LEU A 30 12.05 -17.50 -13.44
C LEU A 30 10.93 -16.48 -13.74
N LEU A 31 11.28 -15.29 -14.27
CA LEU A 31 10.30 -14.29 -14.67
C LEU A 31 9.39 -14.80 -15.81
N ALA A 32 9.97 -15.46 -16.80
CA ALA A 32 9.22 -16.07 -17.88
C ALA A 32 8.28 -17.17 -17.38
N SER A 33 8.71 -18.00 -16.41
CA SER A 33 7.86 -19.02 -15.81
C SER A 33 6.70 -18.40 -15.01
N VAL A 34 6.94 -17.33 -14.25
CA VAL A 34 5.86 -16.64 -13.57
C VAL A 34 4.89 -16.03 -14.57
N TRP A 35 5.39 -15.41 -15.64
CA TRP A 35 4.54 -14.85 -16.68
C TRP A 35 3.67 -15.91 -17.40
N ALA A 36 4.23 -17.10 -17.63
CA ALA A 36 3.55 -18.18 -18.36
C ALA A 36 2.59 -19.02 -17.48
N PHE A 37 2.93 -19.21 -16.20
CA PHE A 37 2.22 -20.17 -15.32
C PHE A 37 1.56 -19.53 -14.11
N ALA A 38 1.82 -18.24 -13.84
CA ALA A 38 1.14 -17.56 -12.75
C ALA A 38 -0.23 -17.08 -13.21
N ASP A 39 -1.22 -17.32 -12.38
CA ASP A 39 -2.52 -16.68 -12.48
C ASP A 39 -2.35 -15.18 -12.15
N ILE A 40 -2.17 -14.38 -13.20
CA ILE A 40 -2.03 -12.93 -13.10
C ILE A 40 -3.39 -12.33 -13.41
N PRO A 41 -3.97 -11.50 -12.54
CA PRO A 41 -5.29 -10.94 -12.72
C PRO A 41 -5.48 -10.34 -14.12
N SER A 42 -6.66 -10.56 -14.69
CA SER A 42 -7.08 -9.96 -15.94
C SER A 42 -7.14 -8.43 -15.79
N PHE A 43 -7.28 -7.72 -16.90
CA PHE A 43 -7.48 -6.28 -16.87
C PHE A 43 -8.76 -5.92 -16.11
N GLU A 44 -9.83 -6.66 -16.36
CA GLU A 44 -11.15 -6.47 -15.74
C GLU A 44 -11.12 -6.69 -14.22
N GLU A 45 -10.38 -7.70 -13.73
CA GLU A 45 -10.16 -7.92 -12.29
C GLU A 45 -9.27 -6.85 -11.64
N LEU A 46 -8.39 -6.20 -12.41
CA LEU A 46 -7.56 -5.10 -11.91
C LEU A 46 -8.37 -3.79 -11.82
N GLU A 47 -9.35 -3.61 -12.71
CA GLU A 47 -10.22 -2.45 -12.75
C GLU A 47 -11.35 -2.56 -11.72
N ASN A 48 -11.93 -3.75 -11.61
CA ASN A 48 -12.98 -4.09 -10.64
C ASN A 48 -12.49 -5.25 -9.76
N PRO A 49 -11.56 -5.03 -8.84
CA PRO A 49 -11.25 -6.05 -7.86
C PRO A 49 -12.54 -6.39 -7.13
N ASP A 50 -12.80 -7.69 -6.87
CA ASP A 50 -13.94 -8.17 -6.07
C ASP A 50 -13.94 -7.46 -4.71
N SER A 51 -14.23 -6.18 -4.74
CA SER A 51 -14.41 -5.37 -3.57
C SER A 51 -15.74 -5.80 -2.98
N LYS A 52 -15.73 -6.21 -1.72
CA LYS A 52 -16.93 -6.45 -0.94
C LYS A 52 -17.65 -5.10 -0.77
N LEU A 53 -18.34 -4.68 -1.83
CA LEU A 53 -19.07 -3.43 -1.87
C LEU A 53 -20.11 -3.42 -0.75
N ALA A 54 -20.30 -2.25 -0.17
CA ALA A 54 -21.37 -2.04 0.77
C ALA A 54 -22.72 -2.23 0.06
N THR A 55 -23.60 -3.01 0.67
CA THR A 55 -24.99 -3.11 0.22
C THR A 55 -25.80 -2.01 0.90
N GLU A 56 -26.28 -1.05 0.13
CA GLU A 56 -27.16 0.01 0.64
C GLU A 56 -28.61 -0.45 0.67
N VAL A 57 -29.28 -0.20 1.77
CA VAL A 57 -30.73 -0.35 1.89
C VAL A 57 -31.34 1.02 1.81
N ILE A 58 -32.08 1.26 0.74
CA ILE A 58 -32.69 2.56 0.43
C ILE A 58 -34.19 2.43 0.68
N SER A 59 -34.78 3.42 1.34
CA SER A 59 -36.22 3.52 1.54
C SER A 59 -36.95 3.89 0.23
N SER A 60 -38.27 3.73 0.19
CA SER A 60 -39.06 4.05 -1.00
C SER A 60 -39.03 5.53 -1.40
N ASP A 61 -38.64 6.40 -0.51
CA ASP A 61 -38.46 7.86 -0.68
C ASP A 61 -37.01 8.25 -1.02
N GLY A 62 -36.14 7.25 -1.16
CA GLY A 62 -34.75 7.45 -1.61
C GLY A 62 -33.74 7.72 -0.48
N GLU A 63 -34.15 7.67 0.78
CA GLU A 63 -33.26 7.84 1.91
C GLU A 63 -32.50 6.53 2.21
N ILE A 64 -31.20 6.62 2.49
CA ILE A 64 -30.36 5.49 2.89
C ILE A 64 -30.69 5.12 4.32
N LEU A 65 -31.39 4.00 4.53
CA LEU A 65 -31.75 3.48 5.85
C LEU A 65 -30.55 2.85 6.55
N THR A 66 -29.71 2.15 5.80
CA THR A 66 -28.48 1.54 6.31
C THR A 66 -27.60 1.06 5.16
N THR A 67 -26.34 0.88 5.49
CA THR A 67 -25.34 0.29 4.60
C THR A 67 -24.79 -0.97 5.26
N PHE A 68 -25.00 -2.13 4.63
CA PHE A 68 -24.36 -3.36 5.08
C PHE A 68 -23.04 -3.52 4.35
N HIS A 69 -21.95 -3.47 5.08
CA HIS A 69 -20.63 -3.72 4.54
C HIS A 69 -19.84 -4.62 5.50
N ILE A 70 -19.07 -5.54 4.92
CA ILE A 70 -18.10 -6.34 5.68
C ILE A 70 -16.91 -5.45 6.06
N GLU A 71 -16.63 -4.48 5.19
CA GLU A 71 -15.56 -3.50 5.34
C GLU A 71 -16.14 -2.11 5.08
N ASN A 72 -15.87 -1.14 5.96
CA ASN A 72 -16.29 0.25 5.76
C ASN A 72 -15.46 0.87 4.64
N ARG A 73 -15.94 0.80 3.40
CA ARG A 73 -15.29 1.33 2.21
C ARG A 73 -16.18 2.39 1.56
N SER A 74 -15.63 3.58 1.41
CA SER A 74 -16.20 4.65 0.60
C SER A 74 -15.10 5.12 -0.34
N PHE A 75 -15.40 5.17 -1.64
CA PHE A 75 -14.44 5.59 -2.64
C PHE A 75 -14.42 7.12 -2.80
N VAL A 76 -13.26 7.64 -3.12
CA VAL A 76 -13.04 9.04 -3.52
C VAL A 76 -12.34 9.07 -4.86
N THR A 77 -12.49 10.17 -5.59
CA THR A 77 -11.69 10.44 -6.79
C THR A 77 -10.32 11.02 -6.41
N TYR A 78 -9.40 11.13 -7.37
CA TYR A 78 -8.08 11.70 -7.10
C TYR A 78 -8.16 13.18 -6.69
N GLU A 79 -9.09 13.93 -7.26
CA GLU A 79 -9.34 15.35 -6.98
C GLU A 79 -9.87 15.58 -5.55
N GLU A 80 -10.43 14.56 -4.94
CA GLU A 80 -10.89 14.59 -3.55
C GLU A 80 -9.78 14.26 -2.54
N LEU A 81 -8.56 13.95 -2.99
CA LEU A 81 -7.39 13.77 -2.13
C LEU A 81 -6.70 15.11 -1.87
N SER A 82 -6.32 15.38 -0.62
CA SER A 82 -5.48 16.56 -0.36
C SER A 82 -4.08 16.35 -0.95
N GLU A 83 -3.48 17.43 -1.43
CA GLU A 83 -2.09 17.43 -1.88
C GLU A 83 -1.14 16.97 -0.78
N HIS A 84 -1.40 17.34 0.46
CA HIS A 84 -0.61 16.95 1.63
C HIS A 84 -0.61 15.43 1.84
N LEU A 85 -1.74 14.77 1.59
CA LEU A 85 -1.87 13.32 1.70
C LEU A 85 -1.05 12.60 0.62
N VAL A 86 -1.16 13.05 -0.62
CA VAL A 86 -0.40 12.50 -1.76
C VAL A 86 1.10 12.68 -1.52
N ASN A 87 1.53 13.89 -1.14
CA ASN A 87 2.93 14.21 -0.86
C ASN A 87 3.48 13.40 0.33
N ALA A 88 2.70 13.22 1.40
CA ALA A 88 3.08 12.39 2.55
C ALA A 88 3.28 10.92 2.16
N ALA A 89 2.37 10.37 1.35
CA ALA A 89 2.48 9.00 0.86
C ALA A 89 3.70 8.80 -0.04
N ILE A 90 3.93 9.69 -1.01
CA ILE A 90 5.10 9.65 -1.88
C ILE A 90 6.39 9.76 -1.05
N ALA A 91 6.48 10.73 -0.16
CA ALA A 91 7.68 10.94 0.65
C ALA A 91 8.04 9.73 1.53
N THR A 92 7.02 9.01 2.02
CA THR A 92 7.20 7.95 3.01
C THR A 92 7.32 6.57 2.38
N GLU A 93 6.44 6.26 1.44
CA GLU A 93 6.31 4.92 0.88
C GLU A 93 7.09 4.73 -0.42
N ASP A 94 7.17 5.78 -1.26
CA ASP A 94 7.76 5.69 -2.59
C ASP A 94 8.26 7.04 -3.11
N SER A 95 9.36 7.53 -2.59
CA SER A 95 9.88 8.86 -2.92
C SER A 95 10.25 9.08 -4.39
N ARG A 96 10.29 8.01 -5.18
CA ARG A 96 10.56 8.04 -6.61
C ARG A 96 9.37 7.63 -7.47
N PHE A 97 8.15 7.67 -6.91
CA PHE A 97 6.92 7.19 -7.52
C PHE A 97 6.74 7.63 -8.97
N TYR A 98 7.02 8.88 -9.30
CA TYR A 98 6.93 9.42 -10.66
C TYR A 98 8.13 9.06 -11.57
N LYS A 99 9.16 8.37 -11.05
CA LYS A 99 10.42 8.10 -11.80
C LYS A 99 10.60 6.66 -12.26
N HIS A 100 9.70 5.77 -11.86
CA HIS A 100 9.75 4.35 -12.21
C HIS A 100 8.41 3.86 -12.78
N SER A 101 8.40 2.67 -13.37
CA SER A 101 7.21 2.02 -13.95
C SER A 101 6.90 0.72 -13.20
N GLY A 102 6.50 0.84 -11.93
CA GLY A 102 6.07 -0.26 -11.06
C GLY A 102 7.19 -0.88 -10.22
N ILE A 103 8.44 -0.86 -10.68
CA ILE A 103 9.59 -1.36 -9.93
C ILE A 103 10.65 -0.27 -9.88
N ASP A 104 11.08 0.10 -8.68
CA ASP A 104 12.21 1.01 -8.46
C ASP A 104 13.51 0.21 -8.22
N PHE A 105 14.24 -0.06 -9.29
CA PHE A 105 15.50 -0.80 -9.23
C PHE A 105 16.60 -0.07 -8.46
N GLU A 106 16.61 1.26 -8.46
CA GLU A 106 17.59 2.05 -7.70
C GLU A 106 17.33 1.94 -6.20
N SER A 107 16.07 2.03 -5.78
CA SER A 107 15.70 1.81 -4.37
C SER A 107 15.96 0.38 -3.93
N LEU A 108 15.70 -0.62 -4.78
CA LEU A 108 16.05 -2.01 -4.50
C LEU A 108 17.56 -2.21 -4.34
N ALA A 109 18.37 -1.66 -5.25
CA ALA A 109 19.83 -1.74 -5.16
C ALA A 109 20.36 -1.05 -3.89
N ARG A 110 19.81 0.12 -3.56
CA ARG A 110 20.16 0.86 -2.34
C ARG A 110 19.86 0.05 -1.07
N VAL A 111 18.66 -0.56 -0.99
CA VAL A 111 18.27 -1.41 0.15
C VAL A 111 19.16 -2.64 0.24
N LEU A 112 19.46 -3.31 -0.89
CA LEU A 112 20.32 -4.47 -0.93
C LEU A 112 21.74 -4.14 -0.43
N VAL A 113 22.34 -3.04 -0.91
CA VAL A 113 23.67 -2.59 -0.48
C VAL A 113 23.67 -2.26 1.01
N LYS A 114 22.69 -1.52 1.51
CA LYS A 114 22.58 -1.19 2.95
C LYS A 114 22.41 -2.43 3.82
N THR A 115 21.56 -3.37 3.41
CA THR A 115 21.35 -4.62 4.15
C THR A 115 22.60 -5.47 4.19
N LEU A 116 23.33 -5.58 3.07
CA LEU A 116 24.56 -6.36 2.99
C LEU A 116 25.75 -5.72 3.75
N LEU A 117 25.87 -4.38 3.72
CA LEU A 117 27.00 -3.67 4.32
C LEU A 117 26.77 -3.28 5.78
N ALA A 118 25.54 -2.91 6.15
CA ALA A 118 25.22 -2.40 7.48
C ALA A 118 24.48 -3.41 8.37
N GLY A 119 24.04 -4.54 7.83
CA GLY A 119 23.22 -5.53 8.57
C GLY A 119 21.86 -5.00 9.01
N ASP A 120 21.50 -3.80 8.58
CA ASP A 120 20.27 -3.11 9.00
C ASP A 120 19.12 -3.43 8.05
N SER A 121 18.30 -4.41 8.45
CA SER A 121 17.05 -4.76 7.76
C SER A 121 15.86 -3.88 8.16
N SER A 122 16.04 -2.93 9.09
CA SER A 122 14.96 -2.13 9.69
C SER A 122 14.49 -0.98 8.82
N GLN A 123 15.31 -0.52 7.89
CA GLN A 123 14.98 0.55 6.96
C GLN A 123 14.23 0.01 5.73
N GLY A 124 12.97 -0.42 5.95
CA GLY A 124 12.06 -0.78 4.89
C GLY A 124 11.96 0.32 3.82
N GLY A 125 11.48 0.00 2.63
CA GLY A 125 11.26 0.95 1.56
C GLY A 125 11.79 0.50 0.20
N GLY A 126 11.90 -0.82 -0.02
CA GLY A 126 12.21 -1.36 -1.36
C GLY A 126 10.99 -1.71 -2.19
N SER A 127 9.76 -1.58 -1.65
CA SER A 127 8.51 -1.83 -2.40
C SER A 127 7.86 -0.53 -2.80
N THR A 128 7.47 -0.40 -4.06
CA THR A 128 6.76 0.76 -4.59
C THR A 128 5.29 0.77 -4.17
N ILE A 129 4.62 1.92 -4.28
CA ILE A 129 3.17 2.05 -4.07
C ILE A 129 2.41 1.08 -4.97
N THR A 130 2.78 0.95 -6.24
CA THR A 130 2.15 0.03 -7.18
C THR A 130 2.33 -1.43 -6.80
N GLN A 131 3.47 -1.81 -6.22
CA GLN A 131 3.69 -3.15 -5.67
C GLN A 131 2.88 -3.40 -4.40
N GLN A 132 2.71 -2.40 -3.54
CA GLN A 132 1.86 -2.50 -2.36
C GLN A 132 0.40 -2.67 -2.76
N LEU A 133 -0.06 -1.93 -3.78
CA LEU A 133 -1.39 -2.09 -4.36
C LEU A 133 -1.57 -3.48 -4.98
N ALA A 134 -0.58 -4.00 -5.72
CA ALA A 134 -0.62 -5.36 -6.27
C ALA A 134 -0.70 -6.43 -5.16
N LYS A 135 -0.06 -6.20 -4.02
CA LYS A 135 -0.08 -7.12 -2.88
C LYS A 135 -1.48 -7.34 -2.31
N THR A 136 -2.39 -6.37 -2.43
CA THR A 136 -3.78 -6.52 -1.96
C THR A 136 -4.55 -7.59 -2.73
N LEU A 137 -4.16 -7.90 -3.96
CA LEU A 137 -4.74 -8.93 -4.80
C LEU A 137 -4.24 -10.36 -4.47
N TYR A 138 -3.11 -10.46 -3.76
CA TYR A 138 -2.50 -11.73 -3.40
C TYR A 138 -2.43 -11.86 -1.88
N PRO A 139 -3.53 -12.27 -1.21
CA PRO A 139 -3.51 -12.49 0.23
C PRO A 139 -2.36 -13.44 0.59
N ARG A 140 -1.52 -13.03 1.50
CA ARG A 140 -0.45 -13.88 2.02
C ARG A 140 -1.06 -14.79 3.09
N GLU A 141 -1.58 -15.92 2.68
CA GLU A 141 -1.75 -17.04 3.60
C GLU A 141 -0.40 -17.33 4.28
N THR A 142 -0.42 -17.88 5.47
CA THR A 142 0.80 -18.24 6.23
C THR A 142 1.71 -19.15 5.40
N VAL A 143 2.62 -18.54 4.64
CA VAL A 143 3.50 -19.23 3.71
C VAL A 143 4.78 -19.58 4.43
N ASN A 144 4.95 -20.84 4.80
CA ASN A 144 6.15 -21.36 5.45
C ASN A 144 7.33 -21.62 4.49
N SER A 145 7.16 -21.42 3.18
CA SER A 145 8.20 -21.67 2.18
C SER A 145 8.80 -20.40 1.63
N LYS A 146 10.13 -20.22 1.76
CA LYS A 146 10.87 -19.11 1.16
C LYS A 146 10.67 -19.03 -0.36
N PHE A 147 10.58 -20.18 -1.05
CA PHE A 147 10.36 -20.23 -2.49
C PHE A 147 8.98 -19.66 -2.86
N LYS A 148 7.92 -20.05 -2.13
CA LYS A 148 6.56 -19.53 -2.36
C LYS A 148 6.50 -18.01 -2.10
N MET A 149 7.25 -17.50 -1.12
CA MET A 149 7.36 -16.04 -0.88
C MET A 149 8.01 -15.30 -2.06
N VAL A 150 9.09 -15.85 -2.63
CA VAL A 150 9.74 -15.28 -3.82
C VAL A 150 8.77 -15.30 -5.01
N TRP A 151 8.06 -16.40 -5.21
CA TRP A 151 7.06 -16.53 -6.28
C TRP A 151 5.94 -15.49 -6.17
N ILE A 152 5.38 -15.29 -4.97
CA ILE A 152 4.38 -14.24 -4.71
C ILE A 152 4.97 -12.86 -5.00
N LYS A 153 6.22 -12.60 -4.58
CA LYS A 153 6.86 -11.31 -4.83
C LYS A 153 7.07 -11.02 -6.32
N LEU A 154 7.38 -12.04 -7.10
CA LEU A 154 7.47 -11.90 -8.56
C LEU A 154 6.11 -11.63 -9.21
N LYS A 155 5.04 -12.28 -8.73
CA LYS A 155 3.66 -11.94 -9.15
C LYS A 155 3.33 -10.48 -8.86
N GLU A 156 3.62 -9.99 -7.64
CA GLU A 156 3.44 -8.58 -7.27
C GLU A 156 4.18 -7.65 -8.25
N TRP A 157 5.41 -7.98 -8.64
CA TRP A 157 6.21 -7.17 -9.57
C TRP A 157 5.62 -7.13 -10.98
N ILE A 158 5.23 -8.28 -11.51
CA ILE A 158 4.63 -8.36 -12.86
C ILE A 158 3.29 -7.62 -12.88
N THR A 159 2.47 -7.79 -11.84
CA THR A 159 1.19 -7.08 -11.70
C THR A 159 1.40 -5.57 -11.57
N ALA A 160 2.42 -5.13 -10.81
CA ALA A 160 2.75 -3.72 -10.70
C ALA A 160 3.15 -3.11 -12.04
N VAL A 161 4.01 -3.77 -12.82
CA VAL A 161 4.40 -3.33 -14.16
C VAL A 161 3.19 -3.32 -15.11
N LYS A 162 2.31 -4.33 -15.03
CA LYS A 162 1.08 -4.38 -15.82
C LYS A 162 0.15 -3.21 -15.51
N ARG A 163 -0.01 -2.85 -14.24
CA ARG A 163 -0.80 -1.67 -13.83
C ARG A 163 -0.20 -0.37 -14.37
N GLU A 164 1.08 -0.15 -14.22
CA GLU A 164 1.77 1.07 -14.69
C GLU A 164 1.73 1.27 -16.22
N ARG A 165 1.44 0.21 -16.97
CA ARG A 165 1.23 0.30 -18.42
C ARG A 165 -0.17 0.74 -18.81
N ASN A 166 -1.14 0.56 -17.92
CA ASN A 166 -2.56 0.74 -18.23
C ASN A 166 -3.20 1.90 -17.46
N TYR A 167 -2.59 2.34 -16.37
CA TYR A 167 -3.09 3.38 -15.49
C TYR A 167 -2.07 4.50 -15.31
N THR A 168 -2.54 5.72 -15.20
CA THR A 168 -1.72 6.87 -14.83
C THR A 168 -1.26 6.79 -13.37
N LYS A 169 -0.27 7.57 -13.02
CA LYS A 169 0.21 7.67 -11.63
C LYS A 169 -0.87 8.15 -10.67
N GLU A 170 -1.72 9.06 -11.13
CA GLU A 170 -2.85 9.59 -10.37
C GLU A 170 -3.90 8.51 -10.10
N GLU A 171 -4.27 7.74 -11.11
CA GLU A 171 -5.18 6.60 -10.94
C GLU A 171 -4.61 5.53 -10.01
N ILE A 172 -3.32 5.22 -10.11
CA ILE A 172 -2.66 4.26 -9.21
C ILE A 172 -2.66 4.77 -7.78
N MET A 173 -2.36 6.06 -7.55
CA MET A 173 -2.41 6.68 -6.23
C MET A 173 -3.83 6.65 -5.67
N ASN A 174 -4.81 6.97 -6.50
CA ASN A 174 -6.22 6.91 -6.11
C ASN A 174 -6.66 5.50 -5.70
N MET A 175 -6.36 4.50 -6.53
CA MET A 175 -6.63 3.10 -6.19
C MET A 175 -5.94 2.69 -4.88
N TYR A 176 -4.69 3.12 -4.67
CA TYR A 176 -3.94 2.82 -3.47
C TYR A 176 -4.61 3.40 -2.23
N MET A 177 -4.95 4.69 -2.24
CA MET A 177 -5.60 5.37 -1.12
C MET A 177 -6.99 4.81 -0.79
N ASN A 178 -7.72 4.34 -1.79
CA ASN A 178 -9.03 3.72 -1.60
C ASN A 178 -8.95 2.27 -1.06
N GLN A 179 -7.80 1.59 -1.18
CA GLN A 179 -7.67 0.18 -0.78
C GLN A 179 -6.93 -0.05 0.53
N ILE A 180 -6.18 0.93 1.03
CA ILE A 180 -5.39 0.76 2.26
C ILE A 180 -6.31 0.55 3.47
N PHE A 181 -5.89 -0.36 4.35
CA PHE A 181 -6.47 -0.51 5.68
C PHE A 181 -5.75 0.39 6.68
N PHE A 182 -6.50 1.28 7.33
CA PHE A 182 -5.98 2.25 8.31
C PHE A 182 -6.23 1.84 9.77
N GLY A 183 -6.76 0.65 10.03
CA GLY A 183 -7.17 0.25 11.38
C GLY A 183 -8.56 0.75 11.74
N SER A 184 -9.05 0.40 12.94
CA SER A 184 -10.39 0.81 13.42
C SER A 184 -11.53 0.53 12.43
N ASN A 185 -11.42 -0.57 11.68
CA ASN A 185 -12.32 -0.95 10.60
C ASN A 185 -12.43 0.07 9.44
N ALA A 186 -11.47 0.99 9.32
CA ALA A 186 -11.44 1.97 8.24
C ALA A 186 -10.63 1.44 7.05
N TYR A 187 -11.31 1.12 5.97
CA TYR A 187 -10.75 0.72 4.68
C TYR A 187 -10.89 1.87 3.69
N GLY A 188 -9.76 2.32 3.15
CA GLY A 188 -9.68 3.48 2.29
C GLY A 188 -9.61 4.81 3.06
N ILE A 189 -9.12 5.80 2.36
CA ILE A 189 -8.79 7.11 2.95
C ILE A 189 -10.03 7.88 3.41
N LYS A 190 -11.17 7.75 2.73
CA LYS A 190 -12.40 8.43 3.12
C LYS A 190 -12.90 7.94 4.48
N ALA A 191 -12.97 6.61 4.65
CA ALA A 191 -13.35 6.03 5.92
C ALA A 191 -12.37 6.40 7.03
N ALA A 192 -11.06 6.40 6.76
CA ALA A 192 -10.03 6.78 7.72
C ALA A 192 -10.13 8.25 8.12
N SER A 193 -10.23 9.16 7.16
CA SER A 193 -10.37 10.59 7.38
C SER A 193 -11.59 10.92 8.26
N GLN A 194 -12.72 10.32 7.95
CA GLN A 194 -13.95 10.46 8.74
C GLN A 194 -13.81 9.87 10.15
N THR A 195 -13.24 8.65 10.26
CA THR A 195 -13.10 7.96 11.55
C THR A 195 -12.18 8.69 12.52
N PHE A 196 -11.05 9.20 12.04
CA PHE A 196 -10.04 9.80 12.93
C PHE A 196 -10.19 11.31 13.09
N PHE A 197 -10.67 12.02 12.06
CA PHE A 197 -10.69 13.48 12.03
C PHE A 197 -12.06 14.09 11.74
N GLY A 198 -13.08 13.31 11.36
CA GLY A 198 -14.41 13.81 11.00
C GLY A 198 -14.41 14.70 9.77
N LYS A 199 -13.43 14.55 8.86
CA LYS A 199 -13.21 15.40 7.69
C LYS A 199 -13.27 14.59 6.39
N ASN A 200 -13.46 15.27 5.27
CA ASN A 200 -13.21 14.68 3.96
C ASN A 200 -11.69 14.66 3.68
N PRO A 201 -11.19 13.74 2.85
CA PRO A 201 -9.75 13.63 2.57
C PRO A 201 -9.12 14.89 1.98
N VAL A 202 -9.88 15.70 1.22
CA VAL A 202 -9.42 16.97 0.65
C VAL A 202 -9.13 18.03 1.71
N ASP A 203 -9.81 17.95 2.87
CA ASP A 203 -9.72 18.92 3.96
C ASP A 203 -8.64 18.58 5.00
N LEU A 204 -7.90 17.48 4.80
CA LEU A 204 -6.85 17.05 5.72
C LEU A 204 -5.69 18.03 5.71
N THR A 205 -5.29 18.44 6.91
CA THR A 205 -4.07 19.24 7.12
C THR A 205 -2.80 18.37 6.96
N VAL A 206 -1.63 19.00 6.94
CA VAL A 206 -0.35 18.25 6.79
C VAL A 206 -0.15 17.24 7.91
N GLU A 207 -0.37 17.63 9.17
CA GLU A 207 -0.20 16.77 10.34
C GLU A 207 -1.22 15.63 10.39
N GLU A 208 -2.45 15.86 9.94
CA GLU A 208 -3.50 14.85 9.84
C GLU A 208 -3.18 13.84 8.73
N ALA A 209 -2.81 14.32 7.55
CA ALA A 209 -2.37 13.50 6.42
C ALA A 209 -1.14 12.65 6.80
N ALA A 210 -0.14 13.26 7.44
CA ALA A 210 1.04 12.56 7.93
C ALA A 210 0.72 11.50 8.99
N THR A 211 -0.30 11.75 9.83
CA THR A 211 -0.77 10.78 10.83
C THR A 211 -1.36 9.54 10.13
N LEU A 212 -2.27 9.73 9.17
CA LEU A 212 -2.89 8.63 8.43
C LEU A 212 -1.85 7.83 7.63
N VAL A 213 -0.98 8.52 6.88
CA VAL A 213 0.11 7.85 6.14
C VAL A 213 1.04 7.08 7.09
N GLY A 214 1.32 7.63 8.26
CA GLY A 214 2.10 6.96 9.29
C GLY A 214 1.51 5.62 9.74
N MET A 215 0.19 5.48 9.72
CA MET A 215 -0.51 4.24 10.10
C MET A 215 -0.36 3.12 9.09
N VAL A 216 -0.18 3.42 7.79
CA VAL A 216 -0.19 2.43 6.69
C VAL A 216 0.74 1.25 6.95
N ASN A 217 1.91 1.48 7.49
CA ASN A 217 2.91 0.44 7.76
C ASN A 217 2.44 -0.57 8.82
N LYS A 218 1.85 -0.10 9.93
CA LYS A 218 1.36 -0.92 11.04
C LYS A 218 0.12 -0.27 11.67
N PRO A 219 -1.08 -0.44 11.07
CA PRO A 219 -2.29 0.28 11.46
C PRO A 219 -2.65 0.18 12.94
N THR A 220 -2.52 -0.98 13.56
CA THR A 220 -2.79 -1.15 14.99
C THR A 220 -1.73 -0.49 15.87
N ARG A 221 -0.45 -0.58 15.48
CA ARG A 221 0.67 -0.06 16.27
C ARG A 221 0.73 1.45 16.32
N TYR A 222 0.41 2.08 15.18
CA TYR A 222 0.48 3.53 14.99
C TYR A 222 -0.89 4.20 15.01
N ASN A 223 -1.92 3.50 15.49
CA ASN A 223 -3.25 4.04 15.70
C ASN A 223 -3.23 5.13 16.79
N PRO A 224 -3.57 6.38 16.48
CA PRO A 224 -3.50 7.47 17.44
C PRO A 224 -4.51 7.35 18.59
N ALA A 225 -5.64 6.68 18.38
CA ALA A 225 -6.63 6.42 19.43
C ALA A 225 -6.19 5.32 20.40
N ILE A 226 -5.26 4.44 20.01
CA ILE A 226 -4.79 3.31 20.83
C ILE A 226 -3.39 3.59 21.39
N ASN A 227 -2.49 4.14 20.58
CA ASN A 227 -1.09 4.35 20.89
C ASN A 227 -0.64 5.77 20.49
N PRO A 228 -1.09 6.83 21.19
CA PRO A 228 -0.85 8.22 20.81
C PRO A 228 0.64 8.57 20.67
N ASP A 229 1.49 8.14 21.60
CA ASP A 229 2.93 8.44 21.59
C ASP A 229 3.65 7.82 20.38
N LYS A 230 3.31 6.55 20.05
CA LYS A 230 3.87 5.87 18.89
C LYS A 230 3.36 6.48 17.57
N SER A 231 2.10 6.90 17.57
CA SER A 231 1.51 7.61 16.45
C SER A 231 2.19 8.95 16.23
N LEU A 232 2.39 9.74 17.30
CA LEU A 232 3.09 11.02 17.25
C LEU A 232 4.52 10.87 16.70
N THR A 233 5.27 9.91 17.23
CA THR A 233 6.62 9.60 16.76
C THR A 233 6.61 9.22 15.26
N ARG A 234 5.66 8.40 14.84
CA ARG A 234 5.55 7.96 13.45
C ARG A 234 5.08 9.08 12.52
N ARG A 235 4.15 9.93 12.94
CA ARG A 235 3.74 11.15 12.23
C ARG A 235 4.94 12.07 11.99
N ASN A 236 5.71 12.34 13.02
CA ASN A 236 6.89 13.21 12.93
C ASN A 236 7.95 12.63 11.99
N PHE A 237 8.10 11.30 11.93
CA PHE A 237 8.92 10.64 10.91
C PHE A 237 8.39 10.92 9.50
N VAL A 238 7.07 10.84 9.25
CA VAL A 238 6.48 11.16 7.93
C VAL A 238 6.75 12.62 7.56
N ILE A 239 6.53 13.56 8.48
CA ILE A 239 6.80 14.99 8.27
C ILE A 239 8.28 15.23 7.92
N SER A 240 9.21 14.58 8.62
CA SER A 240 10.64 14.65 8.28
C SER A 240 10.95 14.05 6.89
N ARG A 241 10.22 13.03 6.46
CA ARG A 241 10.34 12.48 5.10
C ARG A 241 9.82 13.45 4.05
N MET A 242 8.74 14.18 4.34
CA MET A 242 8.22 15.23 3.46
C MET A 242 9.23 16.36 3.29
N GLU A 243 9.89 16.80 4.36
CA GLU A 243 10.96 17.79 4.30
C GLU A 243 12.15 17.29 3.47
N GLN A 244 12.65 16.07 3.71
CA GLN A 244 13.77 15.48 2.98
C GLN A 244 13.50 15.33 1.47
N ASN A 245 12.24 15.22 1.07
CA ASN A 245 11.83 15.12 -0.34
C ASN A 245 11.40 16.48 -0.94
N GLY A 246 11.53 17.58 -0.19
CA GLY A 246 11.28 18.94 -0.69
C GLY A 246 9.80 19.33 -0.73
N PHE A 247 8.92 18.60 -0.08
CA PHE A 247 7.49 18.94 0.05
C PHE A 247 7.20 19.93 1.19
N LEU A 248 8.13 20.07 2.11
CA LEU A 248 8.08 21.03 3.21
C LEU A 248 9.45 21.70 3.36
N THR A 249 9.45 22.94 3.79
CA THR A 249 10.65 23.60 4.26
C THR A 249 11.03 23.12 5.66
N LYS A 250 12.27 23.33 6.08
CA LYS A 250 12.72 22.97 7.41
C LYS A 250 11.92 23.70 8.51
N ALA A 251 11.58 24.97 8.30
CA ALA A 251 10.80 25.76 9.25
C ALA A 251 9.37 25.21 9.42
N GLU A 252 8.71 24.84 8.32
CA GLU A 252 7.40 24.19 8.36
C GLU A 252 7.46 22.83 9.06
N CYS A 253 8.45 22.01 8.75
CA CYS A 253 8.67 20.72 9.40
C CYS A 253 8.77 20.88 10.92
N ASP A 254 9.65 21.78 11.39
CA ASP A 254 9.88 22.01 12.82
C ASP A 254 8.61 22.56 13.52
N SER A 255 7.85 23.43 12.85
CA SER A 255 6.60 23.99 13.37
C SER A 255 5.50 22.92 13.46
N ILE A 256 5.27 22.15 12.39
CA ILE A 256 4.20 21.15 12.32
C ILE A 256 4.45 20.00 13.30
N GLN A 257 5.71 19.63 13.54
CA GLN A 257 6.05 18.59 14.51
C GLN A 257 5.69 18.95 15.95
N GLN A 258 5.51 20.23 16.30
CA GLN A 258 5.08 20.70 17.63
C GLN A 258 3.56 20.63 17.81
N ILE A 259 2.78 20.52 16.74
CA ILE A 259 1.32 20.45 16.83
C ILE A 259 0.93 19.10 17.43
N PRO A 260 0.10 19.03 18.48
CA PRO A 260 -0.40 17.77 19.01
C PRO A 260 -1.35 17.08 18.02
N ILE A 261 -1.48 15.75 18.12
CA ILE A 261 -2.53 15.03 17.36
C ILE A 261 -3.86 15.27 18.05
N THR A 262 -4.76 15.97 17.37
CA THR A 262 -6.13 16.20 17.86
C THR A 262 -7.08 15.32 17.05
N LEU A 263 -7.80 14.43 17.71
CA LEU A 263 -8.72 13.48 17.08
C LEU A 263 -10.18 13.93 17.26
N SER A 264 -10.96 13.71 16.21
CA SER A 264 -12.42 13.65 16.24
C SER A 264 -12.87 12.19 16.07
N TYR A 265 -12.36 11.31 16.94
CA TYR A 265 -12.45 9.88 16.75
C TYR A 265 -13.85 9.33 16.92
N GLN A 266 -14.41 8.83 15.84
CA GLN A 266 -15.72 8.18 15.80
C GLN A 266 -15.63 6.91 14.96
N ILE A 267 -15.72 5.75 15.61
CA ILE A 267 -15.88 4.50 14.88
C ILE A 267 -17.24 4.55 14.23
N GLN A 268 -17.29 4.49 12.90
CA GLN A 268 -18.55 4.28 12.19
C GLN A 268 -19.01 2.85 12.48
N ASP A 269 -19.85 2.70 13.52
CA ASP A 269 -20.42 1.42 13.89
C ASP A 269 -21.52 1.07 12.89
N HIS A 270 -21.56 -0.20 12.46
CA HIS A 270 -22.64 -0.79 11.65
C HIS A 270 -24.01 -0.66 12.31
N ASN A 271 -24.05 -0.34 13.60
CA ASN A 271 -25.26 -0.11 14.37
C ASN A 271 -25.74 1.35 14.38
N ALA A 272 -24.95 2.29 13.83
CA ALA A 272 -25.36 3.68 13.71
C ALA A 272 -26.35 3.85 12.55
N GLY A 273 -27.51 4.43 12.80
CA GLY A 273 -28.54 4.70 11.79
C GLY A 273 -29.98 4.47 12.31
N ILE A 274 -30.97 4.81 11.47
CA ILE A 274 -32.39 4.73 11.76
C ILE A 274 -32.83 3.26 11.83
N ALA A 275 -33.72 2.91 12.76
CA ALA A 275 -34.37 1.59 12.90
C ALA A 275 -33.45 0.37 13.13
N PRO A 276 -32.70 0.28 14.25
CA PRO A 276 -31.73 -0.80 14.51
C PRO A 276 -32.35 -2.21 14.48
N TYR A 277 -33.57 -2.38 14.95
CA TYR A 277 -34.30 -3.67 14.91
C TYR A 277 -34.60 -4.15 13.49
N PHE A 278 -35.04 -3.25 12.63
CA PHE A 278 -35.34 -3.57 11.24
C PHE A 278 -34.07 -3.98 10.49
N ARG A 279 -32.96 -3.32 10.76
CA ARG A 279 -31.64 -3.66 10.18
C ARG A 279 -31.16 -5.04 10.61
N ASP A 280 -31.25 -5.39 11.89
CA ASP A 280 -30.86 -6.72 12.37
C ASP A 280 -31.74 -7.81 11.76
N MET A 281 -33.02 -7.57 11.62
CA MET A 281 -33.95 -8.47 10.93
C MET A 281 -33.57 -8.65 9.45
N LEU A 282 -33.28 -7.57 8.72
CA LEU A 282 -32.85 -7.63 7.32
C LEU A 282 -31.54 -8.38 7.18
N ARG A 283 -30.55 -8.08 8.03
CA ARG A 283 -29.26 -8.77 8.05
C ARG A 283 -29.43 -10.28 8.23
N ARG A 284 -30.21 -10.70 9.20
CA ARG A 284 -30.51 -12.12 9.44
C ARG A 284 -31.21 -12.78 8.25
N THR A 285 -32.17 -12.06 7.65
CA THR A 285 -32.91 -12.56 6.49
C THR A 285 -32.01 -12.70 5.25
N MET A 286 -31.11 -11.75 5.02
CA MET A 286 -30.17 -11.78 3.90
C MET A 286 -29.10 -12.86 4.09
N MET A 287 -28.57 -13.02 5.31
CA MET A 287 -27.59 -14.07 5.63
C MET A 287 -28.19 -15.48 5.64
N ALA A 288 -29.50 -15.61 5.96
CA ALA A 288 -30.20 -16.92 5.92
C ALA A 288 -30.53 -17.40 4.50
N LYS A 289 -30.49 -16.50 3.51
CA LYS A 289 -30.63 -16.85 2.08
C LYS A 289 -29.24 -16.99 1.48
N GLU A 290 -28.53 -18.11 1.78
CA GLU A 290 -27.45 -18.54 0.90
C GLU A 290 -28.03 -18.81 -0.50
N PRO A 291 -27.47 -18.26 -1.55
CA PRO A 291 -27.82 -18.66 -2.90
C PRO A 291 -27.43 -20.14 -3.08
N LYS A 292 -28.43 -20.96 -3.40
CA LYS A 292 -28.20 -22.35 -3.85
C LYS A 292 -27.46 -22.36 -5.17
#